data_ab2db5a2246a5bacb01fce7c427f90f2
#
_entry.id   ab2db5a2246a5bacb01fce7c427f90f2
#
_cell.length_a   1.000
_cell.length_b   1.000
_cell.length_c   1.000
_cell.angle_alpha   90.00
_cell.angle_beta   90.00
_cell.angle_gamma   90.00
#
_symmetry.space_group_name_H-M   'P 1'
#
loop_
_entity.id
_entity.type
_entity.pdbx_description
1 polymer ?
#
loop_
_entity_poly.entity_id
_entity_poly.type
_entity_poly.pdbx_seq_one_letter_code
_entity_poly.pdbx_strand_id
1 'polypeptide(L)'
;MATSPSSDPATGAGSPATVAHDGAPTRAGRPPSRGTGAAAGPERLLRRAGTASQLALGGLLASSPLLAGAGLGDSPAFLVAGLLLGLPHGAVDHLVPAWLSARARPLPARVALLAVYAATAGAGLAAFRAAPDLALLGFLVVSVVHFGAADVAFHAERDRRPARAGVTAVLAYGGPPVVVPLALWRDQVDPLLAAVAPRAPALLTGEVRALALGTVLCAVAATTIREVRAGRARDAGQPFLLAVLFGTVPPPLAVGAYFAAWHSCRHVARLLRHDPRNTADLEAGRVGPPLRRFTRQAAAPTLVAVAALVALVIWPGDRADPLPATFAVLAALTLPHAALVAWTDRRGCGPPRRTV
;
A
#
# COMPACT_ATOMS: atom_id res chain seq x y z
N MET A 1 78.61 23.48 1.39
CA MET A 1 79.10 24.40 2.40
C MET A 1 78.21 24.19 3.58
N ALA A 2 78.63 23.35 4.54
CA ALA A 2 79.35 23.62 5.77
C ALA A 2 78.44 24.46 6.70
N THR A 3 78.11 24.13 7.91
CA THR A 3 78.70 23.24 8.93
C THR A 3 77.70 23.21 10.12
N SER A 4 77.55 22.04 10.77
CA SER A 4 77.25 21.97 12.20
C SER A 4 78.43 22.45 13.05
N PRO A 5 78.38 22.63 14.37
CA PRO A 5 78.09 21.61 15.36
C PRO A 5 77.52 22.13 16.71
N SER A 6 76.97 21.15 17.46
CA SER A 6 77.28 20.63 18.86
C SER A 6 77.12 21.59 20.05
N SER A 7 76.45 21.19 21.14
CA SER A 7 77.01 20.42 22.25
C SER A 7 76.01 20.35 23.42
N ASP A 8 75.84 19.15 23.98
CA ASP A 8 75.46 18.86 25.38
C ASP A 8 76.53 19.36 26.35
N PRO A 9 76.37 19.35 27.71
CA PRO A 9 75.75 18.33 28.54
C PRO A 9 75.16 18.81 29.93
N ALA A 10 74.48 17.85 30.56
CA ALA A 10 74.69 17.38 31.96
C ALA A 10 73.82 17.90 33.12
N THR A 11 73.18 16.94 33.70
CA THR A 11 73.09 16.52 35.15
C THR A 11 72.22 17.33 36.11
N GLY A 12 71.34 16.53 36.79
CA GLY A 12 70.72 16.94 38.05
C GLY A 12 69.71 15.89 38.55
N ALA A 13 70.21 14.96 39.33
CA ALA A 13 69.43 13.93 40.01
C ALA A 13 68.49 14.48 41.10
N GLY A 14 67.35 13.83 41.29
CA GLY A 14 66.46 14.05 42.43
C GLY A 14 65.21 13.22 42.43
N SER A 15 65.27 12.03 42.97
CA SER A 15 64.10 11.24 43.45
C SER A 15 64.12 11.37 44.99
N PRO A 16 63.05 11.16 45.77
CA PRO A 16 61.80 10.44 45.55
C PRO A 16 60.58 11.08 46.23
N ALA A 17 59.35 10.64 45.84
CA ALA A 17 58.25 10.45 46.79
C ALA A 17 57.10 9.69 46.14
N THR A 18 56.92 8.48 46.52
CA THR A 18 55.74 7.62 46.38
C THR A 18 54.52 8.26 47.00
N VAL A 19 53.47 8.51 46.24
CA VAL A 19 52.11 8.65 46.73
C VAL A 19 51.23 7.68 45.95
N ALA A 20 50.78 6.63 46.61
CA ALA A 20 49.79 5.70 46.15
C ALA A 20 48.43 6.43 46.07
N HIS A 21 47.85 6.51 44.89
CA HIS A 21 46.44 6.79 44.72
C HIS A 21 45.76 5.54 44.17
N ASP A 22 44.97 4.92 45.08
CA ASP A 22 43.95 3.94 44.75
C ASP A 22 42.97 4.55 43.73
N GLY A 23 43.16 4.23 42.46
CA GLY A 23 42.22 4.50 41.39
C GLY A 23 41.35 3.29 41.18
N ALA A 24 40.16 3.25 41.79
CA ALA A 24 39.14 2.26 41.47
C ALA A 24 38.82 2.31 39.96
N PRO A 25 38.65 1.17 39.27
CA PRO A 25 38.32 1.15 37.86
C PRO A 25 36.94 1.76 37.68
N THR A 26 36.88 2.90 37.01
CA THR A 26 35.61 3.47 36.51
C THR A 26 34.93 2.42 35.63
N ARG A 27 33.81 1.89 36.15
CA ARG A 27 32.89 1.03 35.40
C ARG A 27 32.58 1.74 34.07
N ALA A 28 33.18 1.24 33.01
CA ALA A 28 32.75 1.58 31.63
C ALA A 28 31.24 1.41 31.57
N GLY A 29 30.54 2.50 31.33
CA GLY A 29 29.09 2.53 31.21
C GLY A 29 28.64 1.49 30.22
N ARG A 30 27.91 0.48 30.68
CA ARG A 30 27.24 -0.51 29.87
C ARG A 30 26.40 0.27 28.86
N PRO A 31 26.57 0.05 27.54
CA PRO A 31 25.72 0.72 26.59
C PRO A 31 24.25 0.44 26.97
N PRO A 32 23.37 1.43 26.89
CA PRO A 32 21.97 1.23 27.24
C PRO A 32 21.45 0.01 26.50
N SER A 33 21.01 -0.99 27.26
CA SER A 33 20.33 -2.17 26.70
C SER A 33 19.31 -1.64 25.69
N ARG A 34 19.40 -2.07 24.43
CA ARG A 34 18.33 -1.85 23.46
C ARG A 34 17.08 -2.44 24.08
N GLY A 35 16.33 -1.59 24.77
CA GLY A 35 15.05 -1.96 25.33
C GLY A 35 14.23 -2.61 24.22
N THR A 36 13.55 -3.68 24.54
CA THR A 36 12.44 -4.27 23.78
C THR A 36 11.38 -3.18 23.68
N GLY A 37 11.66 -2.17 22.83
CA GLY A 37 10.91 -0.93 22.78
C GLY A 37 9.51 -1.22 22.26
N ALA A 38 8.52 -0.84 23.04
CA ALA A 38 7.17 -0.67 22.58
C ALA A 38 7.22 0.03 21.20
N ALA A 39 6.53 -0.51 20.19
CA ALA A 39 6.52 0.06 18.84
C ALA A 39 6.17 1.54 18.93
N ALA A 40 6.90 2.40 18.21
CA ALA A 40 6.59 3.83 18.16
C ALA A 40 5.17 4.06 17.63
N GLY A 41 4.59 5.22 17.88
CA GLY A 41 3.19 5.52 17.58
C GLY A 41 2.76 5.18 16.13
N PRO A 42 3.54 5.55 15.10
CA PRO A 42 3.24 5.22 13.72
C PRO A 42 3.18 3.73 13.43
N GLU A 43 4.07 2.91 14.00
CA GLU A 43 4.04 1.46 13.80
C GLU A 43 2.86 0.81 14.55
N ARG A 44 2.47 1.35 15.71
CA ARG A 44 1.24 0.91 16.40
C ARG A 44 0.00 1.13 15.54
N LEU A 45 -0.07 2.27 14.83
CA LEU A 45 -1.14 2.53 13.87
C LEU A 45 -1.18 1.47 12.77
N LEU A 46 -0.05 1.19 12.12
CA LEU A 46 0.02 0.18 11.05
C LEU A 46 -0.32 -1.23 11.56
N ARG A 47 0.14 -1.60 12.76
CA ARG A 47 -0.24 -2.89 13.38
C ARG A 47 -1.75 -2.98 13.63
N ARG A 48 -2.37 -1.93 14.16
CA ARG A 48 -3.82 -1.87 14.37
C ARG A 48 -4.59 -1.96 13.06
N ALA A 49 -4.19 -1.21 12.04
CA ALA A 49 -4.80 -1.27 10.71
C ALA A 49 -4.69 -2.67 10.10
N GLY A 50 -3.52 -3.31 10.19
CA GLY A 50 -3.32 -4.68 9.71
C GLY A 50 -4.19 -5.70 10.44
N THR A 51 -4.29 -5.61 11.78
CA THR A 51 -5.17 -6.48 12.57
C THR A 51 -6.65 -6.24 12.22
N ALA A 52 -7.08 -4.99 12.13
CA ALA A 52 -8.45 -4.65 11.76
C ALA A 52 -8.81 -5.19 10.36
N SER A 53 -7.91 -5.05 9.37
CA SER A 53 -8.11 -5.61 8.03
C SER A 53 -8.26 -7.13 8.06
N GLN A 54 -7.42 -7.83 8.81
CA GLN A 54 -7.49 -9.29 8.94
C GLN A 54 -8.78 -9.74 9.63
N LEU A 55 -9.18 -9.07 10.71
CA LEU A 55 -10.42 -9.39 11.43
C LEU A 55 -11.65 -9.10 10.56
N ALA A 56 -11.65 -8.01 9.81
CA ALA A 56 -12.76 -7.68 8.91
C ALA A 56 -12.94 -8.74 7.82
N LEU A 57 -11.85 -9.11 7.11
CA LEU A 57 -11.96 -10.12 6.05
C LEU A 57 -12.14 -11.54 6.60
N GLY A 58 -11.52 -11.88 7.73
CA GLY A 58 -11.74 -13.15 8.42
C GLY A 58 -13.16 -13.30 8.94
N GLY A 59 -13.71 -12.23 9.50
CA GLY A 59 -15.12 -12.18 9.93
C GLY A 59 -16.08 -12.29 8.76
N LEU A 60 -15.79 -11.61 7.63
CA LEU A 60 -16.57 -11.74 6.41
C LEU A 60 -16.54 -13.19 5.89
N LEU A 61 -15.36 -13.79 5.81
CA LEU A 61 -15.22 -15.18 5.37
C LEU A 61 -16.04 -16.13 6.25
N ALA A 62 -15.98 -15.95 7.58
CA ALA A 62 -16.75 -16.76 8.53
C ALA A 62 -18.26 -16.54 8.41
N SER A 63 -18.72 -15.33 8.08
CA SER A 63 -20.13 -14.99 7.93
C SER A 63 -20.68 -15.22 6.51
N SER A 64 -19.81 -15.46 5.53
CA SER A 64 -20.23 -15.60 4.12
C SER A 64 -21.29 -16.67 3.84
N PRO A 65 -21.32 -17.85 4.50
CA PRO A 65 -22.41 -18.82 4.31
C PRO A 65 -23.77 -18.28 4.75
N LEU A 66 -23.82 -17.48 5.82
CA LEU A 66 -25.06 -16.86 6.30
C LEU A 66 -25.55 -15.78 5.31
N LEU A 67 -24.63 -14.98 4.78
CA LEU A 67 -24.94 -13.95 3.78
C LEU A 67 -25.41 -14.58 2.45
N ALA A 68 -24.81 -15.69 2.04
CA ALA A 68 -25.24 -16.45 0.88
C ALA A 68 -26.66 -17.05 1.10
N GLY A 69 -26.93 -17.65 2.25
CA GLY A 69 -28.24 -18.17 2.62
C GLY A 69 -29.34 -17.09 2.68
N ALA A 70 -28.96 -15.83 2.95
CA ALA A 70 -29.85 -14.67 2.90
C ALA A 70 -30.00 -14.05 1.50
N GLY A 71 -29.37 -14.61 0.46
CA GLY A 71 -29.39 -14.07 -0.91
C GLY A 71 -28.61 -12.76 -1.09
N LEU A 72 -27.75 -12.42 -0.14
CA LEU A 72 -27.00 -11.13 -0.15
C LEU A 72 -25.63 -11.24 -0.81
N GLY A 73 -25.11 -12.47 -1.01
CA GLY A 73 -23.72 -12.69 -1.48
C GLY A 73 -23.42 -12.03 -2.83
N ASP A 74 -24.36 -12.07 -3.77
CA ASP A 74 -24.20 -11.57 -5.13
C ASP A 74 -24.68 -10.12 -5.32
N SER A 75 -25.08 -9.44 -4.24
CA SER A 75 -25.61 -8.09 -4.35
C SER A 75 -24.54 -7.09 -4.79
N PRO A 76 -24.73 -6.37 -5.90
CA PRO A 76 -23.79 -5.34 -6.37
C PRO A 76 -23.66 -4.18 -5.37
N ALA A 77 -24.62 -4.01 -4.45
CA ALA A 77 -24.57 -2.98 -3.43
C ALA A 77 -23.32 -3.07 -2.55
N PHE A 78 -22.83 -4.28 -2.26
CA PHE A 78 -21.59 -4.47 -1.49
C PHE A 78 -20.35 -3.99 -2.26
N LEU A 79 -20.30 -4.23 -3.57
CA LEU A 79 -19.23 -3.71 -4.42
C LEU A 79 -19.26 -2.19 -4.42
N VAL A 80 -20.42 -1.60 -4.70
CA VAL A 80 -20.59 -0.14 -4.75
C VAL A 80 -20.24 0.50 -3.40
N ALA A 81 -20.79 -0.03 -2.30
CA ALA A 81 -20.49 0.47 -0.96
C ALA A 81 -18.98 0.37 -0.64
N GLY A 82 -18.35 -0.75 -0.98
CA GLY A 82 -16.91 -0.94 -0.77
C GLY A 82 -16.07 0.03 -1.58
N LEU A 83 -16.41 0.27 -2.85
CA LEU A 83 -15.74 1.24 -3.69
C LEU A 83 -15.90 2.67 -3.15
N LEU A 84 -17.11 3.07 -2.76
CA LEU A 84 -17.38 4.39 -2.18
C LEU A 84 -16.63 4.61 -0.86
N LEU A 85 -16.61 3.61 0.03
CA LEU A 85 -15.86 3.66 1.29
C LEU A 85 -14.35 3.70 1.06
N GLY A 86 -13.90 3.06 0.00
CA GLY A 86 -12.49 3.04 -0.35
C GLY A 86 -12.02 4.29 -1.09
N LEU A 87 -12.88 4.97 -1.85
CA LEU A 87 -12.52 6.07 -2.75
C LEU A 87 -11.66 7.19 -2.10
N PRO A 88 -11.88 7.57 -0.80
CA PRO A 88 -11.07 8.59 -0.16
C PRO A 88 -9.56 8.31 -0.10
N HIS A 89 -9.11 7.04 -0.21
CA HIS A 89 -7.69 6.71 -0.06
C HIS A 89 -6.79 7.35 -1.14
N GLY A 90 -7.29 7.55 -2.37
CA GLY A 90 -6.59 8.25 -3.44
C GLY A 90 -6.83 9.76 -3.47
N ALA A 91 -7.80 10.28 -2.71
CA ALA A 91 -8.24 11.67 -2.80
C ALA A 91 -7.17 12.69 -2.34
N VAL A 92 -6.18 12.26 -1.56
CA VAL A 92 -5.10 13.12 -1.04
C VAL A 92 -3.79 12.98 -1.80
N ASP A 93 -3.76 12.27 -2.92
CA ASP A 93 -2.57 12.01 -3.74
C ASP A 93 -1.79 13.28 -4.06
N HIS A 94 -2.48 14.36 -4.36
CA HIS A 94 -1.89 15.67 -4.65
C HIS A 94 -1.09 16.28 -3.49
N LEU A 95 -1.30 15.81 -2.25
CA LEU A 95 -0.60 16.28 -1.05
C LEU A 95 0.65 15.44 -0.74
N VAL A 96 0.65 14.16 -1.11
CA VAL A 96 1.71 13.19 -0.75
C VAL A 96 3.10 13.66 -1.12
N PRO A 97 3.37 14.21 -2.33
CA PRO A 97 4.70 14.69 -2.67
C PRO A 97 5.19 15.86 -1.82
N ALA A 98 4.26 16.66 -1.26
CA ALA A 98 4.64 17.73 -0.34
C ALA A 98 4.98 17.18 1.06
N TRP A 99 4.31 16.15 1.52
CA TRP A 99 4.61 15.49 2.80
C TRP A 99 5.98 14.81 2.82
N LEU A 100 6.43 14.29 1.67
CA LEU A 100 7.71 13.59 1.53
C LEU A 100 8.88 14.54 1.22
N SER A 101 8.64 15.83 0.98
CA SER A 101 9.67 16.82 0.73
C SER A 101 9.87 17.71 1.95
N ALA A 102 11.15 17.97 2.28
CA ALA A 102 11.49 18.90 3.37
C ALA A 102 11.12 20.38 3.08
N ARG A 103 10.69 20.68 1.85
CA ARG A 103 10.36 22.05 1.40
C ARG A 103 8.94 22.09 0.86
N ALA A 104 8.22 23.17 1.17
CA ALA A 104 6.92 23.45 0.57
C ALA A 104 7.08 23.52 -0.97
N ARG A 105 6.21 22.82 -1.69
CA ARG A 105 6.23 22.88 -3.15
C ARG A 105 5.60 24.19 -3.64
N PRO A 106 6.26 24.94 -4.52
CA PRO A 106 5.70 26.15 -5.11
C PRO A 106 4.47 25.81 -5.96
N LEU A 107 3.60 26.80 -6.14
CA LEU A 107 2.34 26.63 -6.89
C LEU A 107 2.53 25.98 -8.29
N PRO A 108 3.55 26.40 -9.10
CA PRO A 108 3.77 25.75 -10.41
C PRO A 108 4.02 24.23 -10.31
N ALA A 109 4.75 23.77 -9.30
CA ALA A 109 5.01 22.35 -9.11
C ALA A 109 3.76 21.55 -8.70
N ARG A 110 2.80 22.18 -7.99
CA ARG A 110 1.49 21.56 -7.67
C ARG A 110 0.62 21.47 -8.92
N VAL A 111 0.58 22.54 -9.72
CA VAL A 111 -0.16 22.56 -10.99
C VAL A 111 0.42 21.53 -11.96
N ALA A 112 1.74 21.43 -12.09
CA ALA A 112 2.39 20.43 -12.92
C ALA A 112 2.03 18.99 -12.47
N LEU A 113 2.01 18.73 -11.17
CA LEU A 113 1.58 17.42 -10.64
C LEU A 113 0.14 17.08 -11.04
N LEU A 114 -0.78 18.03 -10.86
CA LEU A 114 -2.19 17.83 -11.24
C LEU A 114 -2.34 17.66 -12.75
N ALA A 115 -1.58 18.41 -13.56
CA ALA A 115 -1.56 18.28 -15.02
C ALA A 115 -1.06 16.88 -15.45
N VAL A 116 0.03 16.38 -14.86
CA VAL A 116 0.53 15.03 -15.11
C VAL A 116 -0.50 13.97 -14.70
N TYR A 117 -1.13 14.16 -13.53
CA TYR A 117 -2.17 13.27 -13.04
C TYR A 117 -3.35 13.21 -14.02
N ALA A 118 -3.85 14.36 -14.45
CA ALA A 118 -4.94 14.47 -15.42
C ALA A 118 -4.56 13.91 -16.80
N ALA A 119 -3.34 14.19 -17.28
CA ALA A 119 -2.84 13.66 -18.54
C ALA A 119 -2.73 12.13 -18.53
N THR A 120 -2.24 11.55 -17.42
CA THR A 120 -2.15 10.09 -17.25
C THR A 120 -3.55 9.45 -17.21
N ALA A 121 -4.48 10.04 -16.48
CA ALA A 121 -5.88 9.57 -16.46
C ALA A 121 -6.54 9.71 -17.84
N GLY A 122 -6.32 10.84 -18.52
CA GLY A 122 -6.80 11.07 -19.90
C GLY A 122 -6.24 10.06 -20.89
N ALA A 123 -4.95 9.73 -20.79
CA ALA A 123 -4.33 8.70 -21.63
C ALA A 123 -4.94 7.30 -21.37
N GLY A 124 -5.20 6.97 -20.10
CA GLY A 124 -5.91 5.74 -19.73
C GLY A 124 -7.30 5.67 -20.33
N LEU A 125 -8.07 6.76 -20.22
CA LEU A 125 -9.41 6.84 -20.81
C LEU A 125 -9.38 6.75 -22.35
N ALA A 126 -8.40 7.38 -23.00
CA ALA A 126 -8.18 7.26 -24.44
C ALA A 126 -7.83 5.83 -24.85
N ALA A 127 -7.02 5.12 -24.04
CA ALA A 127 -6.69 3.72 -24.29
C ALA A 127 -7.93 2.82 -24.22
N PHE A 128 -8.83 3.02 -23.24
CA PHE A 128 -10.11 2.27 -23.17
C PHE A 128 -11.03 2.55 -24.35
N ARG A 129 -10.96 3.75 -24.96
CA ARG A 129 -11.73 4.06 -26.18
C ARG A 129 -11.11 3.46 -27.42
N ALA A 130 -9.79 3.50 -27.55
CA ALA A 130 -9.07 3.06 -28.74
C ALA A 130 -8.87 1.55 -28.83
N ALA A 131 -8.60 0.90 -27.68
CA ALA A 131 -8.27 -0.52 -27.57
C ALA A 131 -8.75 -1.10 -26.23
N PRO A 132 -10.09 -1.24 -26.02
CA PRO A 132 -10.65 -1.60 -24.71
C PRO A 132 -10.11 -2.92 -24.16
N ASP A 133 -9.90 -3.93 -25.00
CA ASP A 133 -9.40 -5.24 -24.57
C ASP A 133 -7.97 -5.16 -24.02
N LEU A 134 -7.09 -4.45 -24.72
CA LEU A 134 -5.70 -4.25 -24.26
C LEU A 134 -5.64 -3.35 -23.05
N ALA A 135 -6.46 -2.31 -22.99
CA ALA A 135 -6.55 -1.41 -21.86
C ALA A 135 -7.01 -2.15 -20.60
N LEU A 136 -8.02 -3.03 -20.72
CA LEU A 136 -8.49 -3.86 -19.62
C LEU A 136 -7.40 -4.85 -19.15
N LEU A 137 -6.75 -5.58 -20.05
CA LEU A 137 -5.68 -6.50 -19.71
C LEU A 137 -4.52 -5.77 -19.01
N GLY A 138 -4.12 -4.62 -19.53
CA GLY A 138 -3.11 -3.76 -18.91
C GLY A 138 -3.53 -3.29 -17.50
N PHE A 139 -4.79 -2.90 -17.35
CA PHE A 139 -5.35 -2.50 -16.04
C PHE A 139 -5.33 -3.66 -15.03
N LEU A 140 -5.68 -4.89 -15.44
CA LEU A 140 -5.61 -6.05 -14.57
C LEU A 140 -4.17 -6.32 -14.08
N VAL A 141 -3.18 -6.21 -14.98
CA VAL A 141 -1.76 -6.35 -14.61
C VAL A 141 -1.33 -5.24 -13.64
N VAL A 142 -1.68 -3.98 -13.94
CA VAL A 142 -1.39 -2.83 -13.05
C VAL A 142 -2.04 -3.04 -11.68
N SER A 143 -3.27 -3.56 -11.63
CA SER A 143 -3.97 -3.83 -10.38
C SER A 143 -3.27 -4.89 -9.53
N VAL A 144 -2.82 -6.01 -10.13
CA VAL A 144 -2.03 -7.04 -9.43
C VAL A 144 -0.76 -6.43 -8.84
N VAL A 145 -0.03 -5.66 -9.64
CA VAL A 145 1.23 -5.03 -9.20
C VAL A 145 0.97 -4.01 -8.10
N HIS A 146 -0.04 -3.15 -8.28
CA HIS A 146 -0.37 -2.09 -7.34
C HIS A 146 -0.81 -2.64 -5.97
N PHE A 147 -1.75 -3.58 -5.96
CA PHE A 147 -2.24 -4.18 -4.72
C PHE A 147 -1.12 -4.94 -3.99
N GLY A 148 -0.36 -5.74 -4.73
CA GLY A 148 0.73 -6.52 -4.16
C GLY A 148 1.87 -5.66 -3.63
N ALA A 149 2.31 -4.65 -4.37
CA ALA A 149 3.35 -3.73 -3.93
C ALA A 149 2.91 -2.90 -2.72
N ALA A 150 1.64 -2.47 -2.67
CA ALA A 150 1.09 -1.73 -1.54
C ALA A 150 1.13 -2.54 -0.23
N ASP A 151 0.78 -3.84 -0.29
CA ASP A 151 0.86 -4.73 0.88
C ASP A 151 2.32 -5.01 1.29
N VAL A 152 3.23 -5.24 0.34
CA VAL A 152 4.67 -5.39 0.62
C VAL A 152 5.23 -4.14 1.31
N ALA A 153 4.88 -2.96 0.81
CA ALA A 153 5.30 -1.69 1.40
C ALA A 153 4.69 -1.48 2.80
N PHE A 154 3.40 -1.80 2.97
CA PHE A 154 2.74 -1.75 4.27
C PHE A 154 3.46 -2.62 5.33
N HIS A 155 3.82 -3.86 4.99
CA HIS A 155 4.55 -4.75 5.90
C HIS A 155 5.96 -4.22 6.19
N ALA A 156 6.66 -3.71 5.17
CA ALA A 156 7.99 -3.14 5.33
C ALA A 156 7.98 -1.93 6.28
N GLU A 157 7.03 -1.03 6.11
CA GLU A 157 6.85 0.15 6.96
C GLU A 157 6.44 -0.22 8.39
N ARG A 158 5.50 -1.16 8.55
CA ARG A 158 5.06 -1.66 9.86
C ARG A 158 6.21 -2.25 10.68
N ASP A 159 7.12 -2.97 10.01
CA ASP A 159 8.19 -3.71 10.66
C ASP A 159 9.56 -3.02 10.55
N ARG A 160 9.59 -1.79 10.05
CA ARG A 160 10.82 -1.00 9.82
C ARG A 160 11.87 -1.76 9.01
N ARG A 161 11.43 -2.51 8.00
CA ARG A 161 12.29 -3.27 7.10
C ARG A 161 12.43 -2.56 5.76
N PRO A 162 13.52 -2.78 5.02
CA PRO A 162 13.59 -2.33 3.62
C PRO A 162 12.46 -2.99 2.81
N ALA A 163 11.71 -2.19 2.06
CA ALA A 163 10.72 -2.72 1.14
C ALA A 163 11.44 -3.33 -0.07
N ARG A 164 11.57 -4.65 -0.06
CA ARG A 164 12.02 -5.43 -1.22
C ARG A 164 10.82 -6.14 -1.80
N ALA A 165 10.17 -5.51 -2.77
CA ALA A 165 9.05 -6.11 -3.48
C ALA A 165 9.57 -7.19 -4.44
N GLY A 166 9.81 -8.39 -3.91
CA GLY A 166 10.04 -9.55 -4.78
C GLY A 166 8.74 -9.90 -5.53
N VAL A 167 8.88 -10.30 -6.79
CA VAL A 167 7.74 -10.66 -7.67
C VAL A 167 6.79 -11.65 -6.97
N THR A 168 7.35 -12.66 -6.31
CA THR A 168 6.56 -13.67 -5.57
C THR A 168 5.65 -13.06 -4.52
N ALA A 169 6.15 -12.09 -3.73
CA ALA A 169 5.32 -11.44 -2.72
C ALA A 169 4.25 -10.52 -3.36
N VAL A 170 4.60 -9.81 -4.43
CA VAL A 170 3.64 -8.99 -5.18
C VAL A 170 2.51 -9.86 -5.73
N LEU A 171 2.83 -11.00 -6.34
CA LEU A 171 1.82 -11.94 -6.84
C LEU A 171 0.98 -12.57 -5.72
N ALA A 172 1.59 -12.87 -4.57
CA ALA A 172 0.90 -13.47 -3.44
C ALA A 172 -0.17 -12.57 -2.82
N TYR A 173 0.06 -11.27 -2.79
CA TYR A 173 -0.89 -10.31 -2.22
C TYR A 173 -1.79 -9.65 -3.26
N GLY A 174 -1.27 -9.37 -4.45
CA GLY A 174 -2.03 -8.68 -5.51
C GLY A 174 -2.76 -9.62 -6.47
N GLY A 175 -2.31 -10.88 -6.58
CA GLY A 175 -2.95 -11.88 -7.42
C GLY A 175 -4.35 -12.29 -6.96
N PRO A 176 -4.56 -12.65 -5.68
CA PRO A 176 -5.85 -13.12 -5.20
C PRO A 176 -7.04 -12.20 -5.56
N PRO A 177 -7.02 -10.88 -5.32
CA PRO A 177 -8.16 -10.02 -5.60
C PRO A 177 -8.49 -9.85 -7.09
N VAL A 178 -7.57 -10.19 -7.97
CA VAL A 178 -7.74 -10.04 -9.42
C VAL A 178 -7.87 -11.38 -10.13
N VAL A 179 -6.89 -12.27 -9.94
CA VAL A 179 -6.79 -13.50 -10.73
C VAL A 179 -7.77 -14.58 -10.25
N VAL A 180 -8.01 -14.69 -8.92
CA VAL A 180 -8.91 -15.73 -8.41
C VAL A 180 -10.34 -15.51 -8.88
N PRO A 181 -10.94 -14.31 -8.80
CA PRO A 181 -12.26 -14.07 -9.38
C PRO A 181 -12.33 -14.34 -10.89
N LEU A 182 -11.33 -13.91 -11.65
CA LEU A 182 -11.23 -14.15 -13.09
C LEU A 182 -11.22 -15.64 -13.44
N ALA A 183 -10.63 -16.48 -12.60
CA ALA A 183 -10.49 -17.91 -12.85
C ALA A 183 -11.68 -18.74 -12.36
N LEU A 184 -12.23 -18.42 -11.19
CA LEU A 184 -13.21 -19.26 -10.50
C LEU A 184 -14.65 -18.78 -10.61
N TRP A 185 -14.89 -17.49 -10.86
CA TRP A 185 -16.22 -16.88 -10.89
C TRP A 185 -16.60 -16.40 -12.30
N ARG A 186 -16.33 -17.23 -13.31
CA ARG A 186 -16.49 -16.85 -14.72
C ARG A 186 -17.90 -16.37 -15.06
N ASP A 187 -18.92 -17.05 -14.55
CA ASP A 187 -20.33 -16.75 -14.84
C ASP A 187 -20.74 -15.34 -14.35
N GLN A 188 -20.07 -14.84 -13.29
CA GLN A 188 -20.31 -13.50 -12.77
C GLN A 188 -19.38 -12.44 -13.38
N VAL A 189 -18.15 -12.82 -13.71
CA VAL A 189 -17.09 -11.88 -14.11
C VAL A 189 -17.09 -11.68 -15.65
N ASP A 190 -17.28 -12.72 -16.45
CA ASP A 190 -17.22 -12.62 -17.92
C ASP A 190 -18.24 -11.65 -18.51
N PRO A 191 -19.50 -11.56 -18.03
CA PRO A 191 -20.43 -10.52 -18.50
C PRO A 191 -19.94 -9.10 -18.24
N LEU A 192 -19.31 -8.85 -17.07
CA LEU A 192 -18.75 -7.54 -16.73
C LEU A 192 -17.54 -7.20 -17.61
N LEU A 193 -16.68 -8.19 -17.87
CA LEU A 193 -15.55 -8.02 -18.80
C LEU A 193 -16.03 -7.73 -20.21
N ALA A 194 -16.99 -8.50 -20.71
CA ALA A 194 -17.55 -8.33 -22.05
C ALA A 194 -18.21 -6.96 -22.24
N ALA A 195 -18.88 -6.42 -21.22
CA ALA A 195 -19.48 -5.10 -21.25
C ALA A 195 -18.42 -3.99 -21.42
N VAL A 196 -17.24 -4.15 -20.82
CA VAL A 196 -16.14 -3.17 -20.88
C VAL A 196 -15.23 -3.38 -22.08
N ALA A 197 -14.92 -4.65 -22.40
CA ALA A 197 -13.96 -5.08 -23.40
C ALA A 197 -14.49 -6.38 -24.05
N PRO A 198 -15.18 -6.31 -25.19
CA PRO A 198 -15.97 -7.42 -25.72
C PRO A 198 -15.16 -8.69 -26.03
N ARG A 199 -13.88 -8.57 -26.37
CA ARG A 199 -13.01 -9.72 -26.67
C ARG A 199 -12.26 -10.25 -25.46
N ALA A 200 -12.24 -9.53 -24.34
CA ALA A 200 -11.46 -9.91 -23.15
C ALA A 200 -11.81 -11.32 -22.62
N PRO A 201 -13.08 -11.77 -22.54
CA PRO A 201 -13.38 -13.13 -22.11
C PRO A 201 -12.77 -14.21 -23.04
N ALA A 202 -12.73 -13.96 -24.35
CA ALA A 202 -12.12 -14.86 -25.31
C ALA A 202 -10.59 -14.86 -25.27
N LEU A 203 -9.96 -13.74 -24.95
CA LEU A 203 -8.52 -13.63 -24.75
C LEU A 203 -8.07 -14.30 -23.45
N LEU A 204 -8.91 -14.28 -22.42
CA LEU A 204 -8.71 -14.96 -21.14
C LEU A 204 -9.22 -16.41 -21.23
N THR A 205 -8.60 -17.23 -22.09
CA THR A 205 -8.99 -18.64 -22.25
C THR A 205 -8.91 -19.42 -20.92
N GLY A 206 -9.52 -20.61 -20.88
CA GLY A 206 -9.44 -21.48 -19.70
C GLY A 206 -8.01 -21.79 -19.30
N GLU A 207 -7.13 -22.02 -20.26
CA GLU A 207 -5.71 -22.30 -20.04
C GLU A 207 -4.95 -21.08 -19.46
N VAL A 208 -5.21 -19.88 -20.01
CA VAL A 208 -4.62 -18.62 -19.51
C VAL A 208 -5.02 -18.39 -18.06
N ARG A 209 -6.31 -18.57 -17.75
CA ARG A 209 -6.84 -18.41 -16.37
C ARG A 209 -6.27 -19.46 -15.42
N ALA A 210 -6.18 -20.72 -15.85
CA ALA A 210 -5.61 -21.82 -15.06
C ALA A 210 -4.11 -21.59 -14.78
N LEU A 211 -3.34 -21.16 -15.78
CA LEU A 211 -1.93 -20.82 -15.63
C LEU A 211 -1.74 -19.64 -14.67
N ALA A 212 -2.53 -18.58 -14.83
CA ALA A 212 -2.47 -17.41 -13.95
C ALA A 212 -2.85 -17.78 -12.51
N LEU A 213 -3.91 -18.56 -12.32
CA LEU A 213 -4.32 -19.06 -10.99
C LEU A 213 -3.23 -19.92 -10.35
N GLY A 214 -2.69 -20.89 -11.09
CA GLY A 214 -1.58 -21.74 -10.61
C GLY A 214 -0.37 -20.93 -10.20
N THR A 215 0.01 -19.92 -11.00
CA THR A 215 1.10 -19.00 -10.68
C THR A 215 0.85 -18.23 -9.38
N VAL A 216 -0.36 -17.70 -9.19
CA VAL A 216 -0.74 -16.99 -7.97
C VAL A 216 -0.75 -17.92 -6.76
N LEU A 217 -1.33 -19.12 -6.88
CA LEU A 217 -1.35 -20.09 -5.78
C LEU A 217 0.05 -20.56 -5.39
N CYS A 218 0.94 -20.77 -6.35
CA CYS A 218 2.37 -21.06 -6.08
C CYS A 218 3.04 -19.87 -5.35
N ALA A 219 2.75 -18.64 -5.75
CA ALA A 219 3.27 -17.45 -5.09
C ALA A 219 2.75 -17.31 -3.66
N VAL A 220 1.44 -17.58 -3.44
CA VAL A 220 0.82 -17.63 -2.11
C VAL A 220 1.51 -18.67 -1.23
N ALA A 221 1.65 -19.90 -1.71
CA ALA A 221 2.32 -20.98 -0.97
C ALA A 221 3.77 -20.64 -0.63
N ALA A 222 4.54 -20.18 -1.61
CA ALA A 222 5.95 -19.81 -1.42
C ALA A 222 6.11 -18.65 -0.41
N THR A 223 5.23 -17.64 -0.48
CA THR A 223 5.23 -16.52 0.47
C THR A 223 4.84 -16.98 1.86
N THR A 224 3.78 -17.78 2.00
CA THR A 224 3.34 -18.36 3.28
C THR A 224 4.47 -19.16 3.93
N ILE A 225 5.10 -20.09 3.19
CA ILE A 225 6.23 -20.90 3.68
C ILE A 225 7.40 -20.01 4.13
N ARG A 226 7.74 -19.00 3.36
CA ARG A 226 8.80 -18.05 3.70
C ARG A 226 8.50 -17.30 5.00
N GLU A 227 7.28 -16.82 5.19
CA GLU A 227 6.87 -16.09 6.39
C GLU A 227 6.83 -17.01 7.62
N VAL A 228 6.36 -18.24 7.47
CA VAL A 228 6.41 -19.27 8.55
C VAL A 228 7.86 -19.56 8.95
N ARG A 229 8.74 -19.83 7.98
CA ARG A 229 10.17 -20.09 8.25
C ARG A 229 10.87 -18.90 8.92
N ALA A 230 10.38 -17.70 8.68
CA ALA A 230 10.88 -16.47 9.32
C ALA A 230 10.23 -16.20 10.70
N GLY A 231 9.42 -17.09 11.24
CA GLY A 231 8.72 -16.93 12.51
C GLY A 231 7.59 -15.91 12.51
N ARG A 232 7.08 -15.53 11.33
CA ARG A 232 6.04 -14.49 11.15
C ARG A 232 4.68 -15.11 10.81
N ALA A 233 4.18 -15.95 11.68
CA ALA A 233 2.94 -16.72 11.46
C ALA A 233 1.72 -15.86 11.11
N ARG A 234 1.59 -14.65 11.71
CA ARG A 234 0.50 -13.72 11.38
C ARG A 234 0.56 -13.21 9.95
N ASP A 235 1.75 -13.00 9.40
CA ASP A 235 1.94 -12.55 8.03
C ASP A 235 1.78 -13.69 7.04
N ALA A 236 2.17 -14.89 7.45
CA ALA A 236 2.01 -16.12 6.67
C ALA A 236 0.54 -16.41 6.31
N GLY A 237 -0.38 -16.17 7.24
CA GLY A 237 -1.82 -16.39 7.02
C GLY A 237 -2.49 -15.39 6.08
N GLN A 238 -1.88 -14.24 5.81
CA GLN A 238 -2.54 -13.16 5.07
C GLN A 238 -2.76 -13.46 3.58
N PRO A 239 -1.76 -13.88 2.79
CA PRO A 239 -1.99 -14.21 1.38
C PRO A 239 -2.91 -15.42 1.22
N PHE A 240 -2.86 -16.36 2.17
CA PHE A 240 -3.77 -17.48 2.22
C PHE A 240 -5.23 -17.03 2.48
N LEU A 241 -5.44 -16.15 3.48
CA LEU A 241 -6.75 -15.55 3.75
C LEU A 241 -7.34 -14.88 2.50
N LEU A 242 -6.53 -14.12 1.76
CA LEU A 242 -6.97 -13.48 0.52
C LEU A 242 -7.34 -14.52 -0.54
N ALA A 243 -6.52 -15.56 -0.74
CA ALA A 243 -6.82 -16.60 -1.73
C ALA A 243 -8.11 -17.35 -1.40
N VAL A 244 -8.33 -17.71 -0.13
CA VAL A 244 -9.56 -18.38 0.33
C VAL A 244 -10.77 -17.45 0.20
N LEU A 245 -10.65 -16.19 0.63
CA LEU A 245 -11.75 -15.22 0.53
C LEU A 245 -12.24 -15.10 -0.91
N PHE A 246 -11.33 -14.82 -1.86
CA PHE A 246 -11.68 -14.63 -3.27
C PHE A 246 -12.08 -15.94 -3.97
N GLY A 247 -11.69 -17.08 -3.43
CA GLY A 247 -12.10 -18.39 -3.93
C GLY A 247 -13.48 -18.84 -3.47
N THR A 248 -13.97 -18.35 -2.33
CA THR A 248 -15.19 -18.86 -1.69
C THR A 248 -16.28 -17.81 -1.49
N VAL A 249 -15.94 -16.53 -1.49
CA VAL A 249 -16.91 -15.44 -1.32
C VAL A 249 -17.21 -14.81 -2.68
N PRO A 250 -18.49 -14.58 -3.03
CA PRO A 250 -18.88 -13.97 -4.30
C PRO A 250 -18.15 -12.65 -4.57
N PRO A 251 -17.73 -12.40 -5.82
CA PRO A 251 -16.90 -11.25 -6.18
C PRO A 251 -17.43 -9.88 -5.74
N PRO A 252 -18.75 -9.55 -5.85
CA PRO A 252 -19.22 -8.24 -5.41
C PRO A 252 -18.92 -7.96 -3.93
N LEU A 253 -19.14 -8.97 -3.09
CA LEU A 253 -18.92 -8.87 -1.66
C LEU A 253 -17.42 -8.93 -1.32
N ALA A 254 -16.66 -9.86 -1.92
CA ALA A 254 -15.23 -10.02 -1.67
C ALA A 254 -14.43 -8.79 -2.11
N VAL A 255 -14.67 -8.30 -3.33
CA VAL A 255 -13.98 -7.11 -3.88
C VAL A 255 -14.33 -5.86 -3.08
N GLY A 256 -15.62 -5.64 -2.78
CA GLY A 256 -16.05 -4.48 -2.00
C GLY A 256 -15.41 -4.45 -0.61
N ALA A 257 -15.45 -5.56 0.11
CA ALA A 257 -14.84 -5.66 1.43
C ALA A 257 -13.31 -5.54 1.39
N TYR A 258 -12.65 -6.19 0.44
CA TYR A 258 -11.21 -6.06 0.24
C TYR A 258 -10.81 -4.61 -0.01
N PHE A 259 -11.51 -3.95 -0.93
CA PHE A 259 -11.18 -2.57 -1.29
C PHE A 259 -11.35 -1.62 -0.10
N ALA A 260 -12.45 -1.69 0.64
CA ALA A 260 -12.69 -0.84 1.80
C ALA A 260 -11.83 -1.20 3.02
N ALA A 261 -11.89 -2.46 3.45
CA ALA A 261 -11.37 -2.86 4.76
C ALA A 261 -9.93 -3.36 4.72
N TRP A 262 -9.40 -3.72 3.56
CA TRP A 262 -8.02 -4.17 3.42
C TRP A 262 -7.16 -3.14 2.71
N HIS A 263 -7.36 -2.94 1.42
CA HIS A 263 -6.51 -2.08 0.60
C HIS A 263 -6.55 -0.62 1.08
N SER A 264 -7.74 -0.02 1.11
CA SER A 264 -7.89 1.39 1.48
C SER A 264 -7.56 1.66 2.94
N CYS A 265 -7.98 0.78 3.86
CA CYS A 265 -7.68 0.92 5.28
C CYS A 265 -6.16 0.93 5.54
N ARG A 266 -5.41 0.03 4.92
CA ARG A 266 -3.94 -0.04 5.03
C ARG A 266 -3.28 1.16 4.38
N HIS A 267 -3.76 1.55 3.20
CA HIS A 267 -3.21 2.70 2.51
C HIS A 267 -3.44 4.00 3.28
N VAL A 268 -4.65 4.22 3.81
CA VAL A 268 -4.96 5.39 4.67
C VAL A 268 -4.04 5.40 5.91
N ALA A 269 -3.82 4.26 6.55
CA ALA A 269 -2.89 4.20 7.69
C ALA A 269 -1.46 4.62 7.31
N ARG A 270 -0.99 4.27 6.10
CA ARG A 270 0.30 4.74 5.56
C ARG A 270 0.29 6.24 5.28
N LEU A 271 -0.78 6.77 4.69
CA LEU A 271 -0.95 8.20 4.44
C LEU A 271 -0.95 9.02 5.74
N LEU A 272 -1.65 8.56 6.77
CA LEU A 272 -1.62 9.20 8.09
C LEU A 272 -0.21 9.27 8.67
N ARG A 273 0.59 8.22 8.46
CA ARG A 273 1.99 8.18 8.90
C ARG A 273 2.88 9.13 8.09
N HIS A 274 2.62 9.30 6.79
CA HIS A 274 3.43 10.15 5.91
C HIS A 274 3.15 11.65 6.07
N ASP A 275 1.98 12.07 6.58
CA ASP A 275 1.70 13.46 6.88
C ASP A 275 2.48 13.93 8.13
N PRO A 276 3.49 14.81 8.00
CA PRO A 276 4.34 15.23 9.11
C PRO A 276 3.58 15.91 10.25
N ARG A 277 2.39 16.48 9.96
CA ARG A 277 1.53 17.11 10.97
C ARG A 277 0.91 16.11 11.93
N ASN A 278 0.97 14.82 11.61
CA ASN A 278 0.42 13.75 12.43
C ASN A 278 1.44 13.16 13.42
N THR A 279 2.72 13.49 13.29
CA THR A 279 3.82 12.84 14.04
C THR A 279 3.57 12.87 15.54
N ALA A 280 3.38 14.05 16.13
CA ALA A 280 3.17 14.21 17.57
C ALA A 280 1.89 13.50 18.09
N ASP A 281 0.80 13.52 17.30
CA ASP A 281 -0.43 12.81 17.66
C ASP A 281 -0.23 11.29 17.65
N LEU A 282 0.44 10.77 16.62
CA LEU A 282 0.69 9.33 16.48
C LEU A 282 1.67 8.81 17.54
N GLU A 283 2.71 9.58 17.88
CA GLU A 283 3.64 9.26 18.96
C GLU A 283 2.91 9.19 20.31
N ALA A 284 1.97 10.10 20.55
CA ALA A 284 1.09 10.09 21.71
C ALA A 284 -0.01 9.02 21.65
N GLY A 285 -0.07 8.20 20.59
CA GLY A 285 -1.08 7.15 20.39
C GLY A 285 -2.45 7.65 20.00
N ARG A 286 -2.61 8.95 19.67
CA ARG A 286 -3.87 9.56 19.26
C ARG A 286 -4.06 9.39 17.75
N VAL A 287 -5.12 8.69 17.33
CA VAL A 287 -5.47 8.45 15.91
C VAL A 287 -6.59 9.38 15.45
N GLY A 288 -7.44 9.82 16.36
CA GLY A 288 -8.61 10.66 16.03
C GLY A 288 -8.27 11.96 15.30
N PRO A 289 -7.35 12.81 15.82
CA PRO A 289 -6.95 14.06 15.14
C PRO A 289 -6.35 13.83 13.75
N PRO A 290 -5.40 12.88 13.52
CA PRO A 290 -4.93 12.49 12.20
C PRO A 290 -6.05 12.08 11.25
N LEU A 291 -6.96 11.21 11.67
CA LEU A 291 -8.07 10.74 10.85
C LEU A 291 -9.00 11.89 10.46
N ARG A 292 -9.36 12.75 11.40
CA ARG A 292 -10.19 13.94 11.11
C ARG A 292 -9.50 14.89 10.12
N ARG A 293 -8.19 15.06 10.22
CA ARG A 293 -7.40 15.87 9.27
C ARG A 293 -7.44 15.27 7.88
N PHE A 294 -7.21 13.96 7.77
CA PHE A 294 -7.32 13.20 6.52
C PHE A 294 -8.72 13.34 5.91
N THR A 295 -9.78 13.09 6.67
CA THR A 295 -11.16 13.19 6.19
C THR A 295 -11.47 14.58 5.62
N ARG A 296 -11.03 15.65 6.30
CA ARG A 296 -11.23 17.02 5.80
C ARG A 296 -10.47 17.28 4.50
N GLN A 297 -9.26 16.73 4.35
CA GLN A 297 -8.47 16.89 3.14
C GLN A 297 -9.01 16.06 1.97
N ALA A 298 -9.50 14.87 2.25
CA ALA A 298 -10.06 13.96 1.26
C ALA A 298 -11.48 14.35 0.82
N ALA A 299 -12.24 15.10 1.64
CA ALA A 299 -13.67 15.33 1.43
C ALA A 299 -13.99 15.95 0.06
N ALA A 300 -13.38 17.09 -0.28
CA ALA A 300 -13.70 17.78 -1.53
C ALA A 300 -13.32 16.95 -2.78
N PRO A 301 -12.09 16.38 -2.91
CA PRO A 301 -11.77 15.52 -4.05
C PRO A 301 -12.65 14.27 -4.12
N THR A 302 -12.99 13.67 -2.98
CA THR A 302 -13.91 12.50 -2.94
C THR A 302 -15.30 12.88 -3.44
N LEU A 303 -15.85 14.00 -2.96
CA LEU A 303 -17.17 14.47 -3.41
C LEU A 303 -17.21 14.78 -4.90
N VAL A 304 -16.15 15.38 -5.45
CA VAL A 304 -16.02 15.62 -6.90
C VAL A 304 -16.00 14.30 -7.67
N ALA A 305 -15.22 13.30 -7.21
CA ALA A 305 -15.16 12.01 -7.85
C ALA A 305 -16.50 11.27 -7.79
N VAL A 306 -17.19 11.28 -6.64
CA VAL A 306 -18.53 10.68 -6.49
C VAL A 306 -19.53 11.39 -7.38
N ALA A 307 -19.54 12.72 -7.40
CA ALA A 307 -20.45 13.50 -8.26
C ALA A 307 -20.23 13.18 -9.75
N ALA A 308 -18.96 13.05 -10.17
CA ALA A 308 -18.65 12.65 -11.54
C ALA A 308 -19.14 11.23 -11.89
N LEU A 309 -18.96 10.27 -10.99
CA LEU A 309 -19.47 8.90 -11.16
C LEU A 309 -21.00 8.86 -11.19
N VAL A 310 -21.65 9.58 -10.29
CA VAL A 310 -23.12 9.69 -10.26
C VAL A 310 -23.63 10.35 -11.55
N ALA A 311 -22.97 11.40 -12.02
CA ALA A 311 -23.33 12.05 -13.28
C ALA A 311 -23.23 11.09 -14.47
N LEU A 312 -22.22 10.21 -14.54
CA LEU A 312 -22.10 9.19 -15.56
C LEU A 312 -23.23 8.16 -15.53
N VAL A 313 -23.77 7.85 -14.35
CA VAL A 313 -24.88 6.90 -14.18
C VAL A 313 -26.22 7.55 -14.52
N ILE A 314 -26.45 8.81 -14.07
CA ILE A 314 -27.73 9.51 -14.27
C ILE A 314 -27.85 10.09 -15.68
N TRP A 315 -26.72 10.53 -16.28
CA TRP A 315 -26.63 11.11 -17.62
C TRP A 315 -25.74 10.26 -18.55
N PRO A 316 -26.17 9.05 -18.89
CA PRO A 316 -25.36 8.17 -19.73
C PRO A 316 -25.23 8.69 -21.19
N GLY A 317 -25.98 9.76 -21.58
CA GLY A 317 -26.05 10.23 -22.95
C GLY A 317 -26.78 9.19 -23.84
N ASP A 318 -26.23 8.91 -25.02
CA ASP A 318 -26.77 7.87 -25.92
C ASP A 318 -26.37 6.43 -25.49
N ARG A 319 -25.75 6.25 -24.34
CA ARG A 319 -25.30 4.94 -23.85
C ARG A 319 -26.42 4.24 -23.09
N ALA A 320 -26.76 3.04 -23.54
CA ALA A 320 -27.76 2.20 -22.86
C ALA A 320 -27.25 1.66 -21.51
N ASP A 321 -25.91 1.48 -21.37
CA ASP A 321 -25.27 0.94 -20.16
C ASP A 321 -24.15 1.89 -19.67
N PRO A 322 -24.24 2.44 -18.45
CA PRO A 322 -23.20 3.29 -17.86
C PRO A 322 -21.98 2.50 -17.36
N LEU A 323 -22.06 1.17 -17.21
CA LEU A 323 -21.02 0.35 -16.60
C LEU A 323 -19.66 0.47 -17.31
N PRO A 324 -19.54 0.36 -18.64
CA PRO A 324 -18.26 0.50 -19.33
C PRO A 324 -17.59 1.85 -19.11
N ALA A 325 -18.37 2.92 -19.15
CA ALA A 325 -17.86 4.28 -18.94
C ALA A 325 -17.40 4.49 -17.49
N THR A 326 -18.20 4.05 -16.54
CA THR A 326 -17.88 4.12 -15.10
C THR A 326 -16.61 3.33 -14.78
N PHE A 327 -16.50 2.10 -15.29
CA PHE A 327 -15.31 1.27 -15.14
C PHE A 327 -14.07 1.93 -15.77
N ALA A 328 -14.18 2.43 -17.00
CA ALA A 328 -13.07 3.07 -17.70
C ALA A 328 -12.56 4.32 -16.93
N VAL A 329 -13.46 5.12 -16.34
CA VAL A 329 -13.08 6.27 -15.49
C VAL A 329 -12.37 5.82 -14.22
N LEU A 330 -12.90 4.82 -13.51
CA LEU A 330 -12.25 4.29 -12.31
C LEU A 330 -10.87 3.69 -12.63
N ALA A 331 -10.77 2.91 -13.70
CA ALA A 331 -9.52 2.34 -14.17
C ALA A 331 -8.51 3.44 -14.59
N ALA A 332 -8.96 4.45 -15.30
CA ALA A 332 -8.13 5.58 -15.73
C ALA A 332 -7.59 6.38 -14.54
N LEU A 333 -8.39 6.60 -13.49
CA LEU A 333 -7.96 7.26 -12.26
C LEU A 333 -6.99 6.39 -11.43
N THR A 334 -7.08 5.08 -11.54
CA THR A 334 -6.16 4.16 -10.87
C THR A 334 -4.73 4.27 -11.40
N LEU A 335 -4.52 4.59 -12.68
CA LEU A 335 -3.19 4.66 -13.28
C LEU A 335 -2.28 5.72 -12.63
N PRO A 336 -2.68 7.01 -12.55
CA PRO A 336 -1.85 8.02 -11.89
C PRO A 336 -1.70 7.77 -10.38
N HIS A 337 -2.74 7.23 -9.72
CA HIS A 337 -2.67 6.83 -8.32
C HIS A 337 -1.62 5.72 -8.11
N ALA A 338 -1.66 4.64 -8.87
CA ALA A 338 -0.69 3.54 -8.78
C ALA A 338 0.74 4.02 -9.08
N ALA A 339 0.90 4.91 -10.07
CA ALA A 339 2.21 5.50 -10.38
C ALA A 339 2.75 6.34 -9.22
N LEU A 340 1.90 7.15 -8.56
CA LEU A 340 2.27 7.95 -7.42
C LEU A 340 2.62 7.10 -6.20
N VAL A 341 1.83 6.06 -5.91
CA VAL A 341 2.11 5.11 -4.83
C VAL A 341 3.45 4.41 -5.08
N ALA A 342 3.70 3.91 -6.29
CA ALA A 342 4.96 3.29 -6.65
C ALA A 342 6.15 4.27 -6.51
N TRP A 343 5.97 5.54 -6.86
CA TRP A 343 6.98 6.57 -6.64
C TRP A 343 7.23 6.82 -5.14
N THR A 344 6.18 6.87 -4.32
CA THR A 344 6.26 7.03 -2.87
C THR A 344 7.02 5.87 -2.23
N ASP A 345 6.72 4.64 -2.63
CA ASP A 345 7.33 3.41 -2.11
C ASP A 345 8.85 3.38 -2.39
N ARG A 346 9.27 3.81 -3.57
CA ARG A 346 10.71 3.92 -3.91
C ARG A 346 11.44 4.95 -3.05
N ARG A 347 10.77 6.02 -2.63
CA ARG A 347 11.37 7.08 -1.80
C ARG A 347 11.34 6.75 -0.32
N GLY A 348 10.32 6.05 0.16
CA GLY A 348 10.21 5.59 1.54
C GLY A 348 11.23 4.51 1.92
N CYS A 349 11.87 3.86 0.94
CA CYS A 349 12.90 2.84 1.15
C CYS A 349 14.29 3.39 1.42
N GLY A 350 14.50 4.72 1.38
CA GLY A 350 15.78 5.34 1.76
C GLY A 350 15.99 5.33 3.27
N PRO A 351 17.26 5.30 3.77
CA PRO A 351 17.53 5.49 5.19
C PRO A 351 16.94 6.83 5.64
N PRO A 352 16.45 6.93 6.90
CA PRO A 352 15.93 8.19 7.41
C PRO A 352 16.98 9.27 7.22
N ARG A 353 16.65 10.33 6.47
CA ARG A 353 17.53 11.47 6.31
C ARG A 353 17.75 12.06 7.68
N ARG A 354 18.99 11.96 8.20
CA ARG A 354 19.39 12.68 9.39
C ARG A 354 19.16 14.15 9.08
N THR A 355 18.23 14.76 9.77
CA THR A 355 18.12 16.21 9.86
C THR A 355 19.38 16.67 10.58
N VAL A 356 20.28 17.33 9.86
CA VAL A 356 21.40 18.10 10.43
C VAL A 356 20.84 19.42 10.94
#